data_e39f899462f4946eca981ef8925caa3d
#
_entry.id   e39f899462f4946eca981ef8925caa3d
#
_cell.length_a   1.000
_cell.length_b   1.000
_cell.length_c   1.000
_cell.angle_alpha   90.00
_cell.angle_beta   90.00
_cell.angle_gamma   90.00
#
_symmetry.space_group_name_H-M   'P 1'
#
loop_
_entity.id
_entity.type
_entity.pdbx_description
1 polymer ?
#
loop_
_entity_poly.entity_id
_entity_poly.type
_entity_poly.pdbx_seq_one_letter_code
_entity_poly.pdbx_strand_id
1 'polypeptide(L)'
;LMENKNIKHFFFEMIFTFSVLFFIMYVLGYFKIPITDSLGFGYGYYKLNLISIFNPQIVIPKGALLWSNFLPTILVNTGEELEGFNYLGLGGILLLIILIIFTMLNYKKMFSKNIRPYLLICILLTIIALTNNISFSQNTLVELEIPKYIYGPLSLVRASGRLFWPVYYLIFIA
;
A
#
# COMPACT_ATOMS: atom_id res chain seq x y z
N LEU A 1 -11.40 -17.06 -30.82
CA LEU A 1 -12.62 -16.22 -30.89
C LEU A 1 -13.32 -16.02 -29.54
N MET A 2 -13.23 -17.00 -28.61
CA MET A 2 -13.82 -16.88 -27.26
C MET A 2 -12.99 -15.97 -26.34
N GLU A 3 -11.68 -15.95 -26.46
CA GLU A 3 -10.77 -15.13 -25.65
C GLU A 3 -11.00 -13.61 -25.84
N ASN A 4 -11.30 -13.20 -27.05
CA ASN A 4 -11.50 -11.78 -27.41
C ASN A 4 -12.84 -11.20 -26.90
N LYS A 5 -13.86 -12.03 -26.69
CA LYS A 5 -15.14 -11.61 -26.10
C LYS A 5 -14.99 -11.35 -24.60
N ASN A 6 -14.23 -12.18 -23.90
CA ASN A 6 -13.99 -12.03 -22.46
C ASN A 6 -13.19 -10.76 -22.16
N ILE A 7 -12.21 -10.41 -23.00
CA ILE A 7 -11.41 -9.19 -22.83
C ILE A 7 -12.26 -7.94 -23.00
N LYS A 8 -13.12 -7.88 -24.03
CA LYS A 8 -14.01 -6.73 -24.25
C LYS A 8 -15.02 -6.56 -23.13
N HIS A 9 -15.56 -7.66 -22.60
CA HIS A 9 -16.49 -7.64 -21.48
C HIS A 9 -15.81 -7.14 -20.20
N PHE A 10 -14.60 -7.62 -19.93
CA PHE A 10 -13.79 -7.16 -18.80
C PHE A 10 -13.49 -5.66 -18.87
N PHE A 11 -13.07 -5.14 -20.04
CA PHE A 11 -12.84 -3.71 -20.21
C PHE A 11 -14.12 -2.89 -20.05
N PHE A 12 -15.26 -3.38 -20.54
CA PHE A 12 -16.55 -2.72 -20.37
C PHE A 12 -16.95 -2.64 -18.90
N GLU A 13 -16.85 -3.75 -18.16
CA GLU A 13 -17.14 -3.78 -16.71
C GLU A 13 -16.21 -2.86 -15.93
N MET A 14 -14.94 -2.84 -16.28
CA MET A 14 -13.95 -1.95 -15.65
C MET A 14 -14.30 -0.47 -15.89
N ILE A 15 -14.57 -0.09 -17.15
CA ILE A 15 -14.97 1.29 -17.50
C ILE A 15 -16.26 1.67 -16.78
N PHE A 16 -17.25 0.78 -16.79
CA PHE A 16 -18.53 1.01 -16.10
C PHE A 16 -18.33 1.24 -14.60
N THR A 17 -17.55 0.37 -13.95
CA THR A 17 -17.24 0.49 -12.50
C THR A 17 -16.54 1.80 -12.18
N PHE A 18 -15.51 2.17 -12.94
CA PHE A 18 -14.81 3.44 -12.74
C PHE A 18 -15.72 4.65 -13.01
N SER A 19 -16.60 4.57 -14.02
CA SER A 19 -17.55 5.65 -14.30
C SER A 19 -18.54 5.85 -13.17
N VAL A 20 -19.06 4.76 -12.60
CA VAL A 20 -19.96 4.81 -11.44
C VAL A 20 -19.25 5.36 -10.21
N LEU A 21 -18.03 4.92 -9.92
CA LEU A 21 -17.22 5.44 -8.81
C LEU A 21 -16.96 6.94 -8.99
N PHE A 22 -16.54 7.36 -10.17
CA PHE A 22 -16.29 8.76 -10.48
C PHE A 22 -17.53 9.63 -10.34
N PHE A 23 -18.68 9.12 -10.81
CA PHE A 23 -19.97 9.78 -10.64
C PHE A 23 -20.35 9.95 -9.17
N ILE A 24 -20.19 8.90 -8.36
CA ILE A 24 -20.44 8.97 -6.92
C ILE A 24 -19.51 10.00 -6.25
N MET A 25 -18.23 10.00 -6.57
CA MET A 25 -17.26 10.98 -6.04
C MET A 25 -17.66 12.41 -6.44
N TYR A 26 -18.15 12.61 -7.66
CA TYR A 26 -18.62 13.91 -8.13
C TYR A 26 -19.85 14.38 -7.34
N VAL A 27 -20.86 13.51 -7.18
CA VAL A 27 -22.09 13.81 -6.43
C VAL A 27 -21.79 14.11 -4.96
N LEU A 28 -20.86 13.37 -4.35
CA LEU A 28 -20.42 13.60 -2.96
C LEU A 28 -19.56 14.87 -2.81
N GLY A 29 -19.29 15.61 -3.90
CA GLY A 29 -18.52 16.86 -3.84
C GLY A 29 -17.01 16.67 -3.63
N TYR A 30 -16.49 15.48 -3.86
CA TYR A 30 -15.07 15.15 -3.63
C TYR A 30 -14.12 16.07 -4.40
N PHE A 31 -14.51 16.50 -5.60
CA PHE A 31 -13.74 17.41 -6.44
C PHE A 31 -13.91 18.91 -6.09
N LYS A 32 -14.78 19.23 -5.13
CA LYS A 32 -15.02 20.60 -4.65
C LYS A 32 -14.19 20.94 -3.41
N ILE A 33 -13.50 19.95 -2.83
CA ILE A 33 -12.66 20.16 -1.65
C ILE A 33 -11.44 20.98 -2.08
N PRO A 34 -11.20 22.16 -1.48
CA PRO A 34 -10.03 22.96 -1.79
C PRO A 34 -8.75 22.18 -1.48
N ILE A 35 -7.84 22.12 -2.43
CA ILE A 35 -6.56 21.42 -2.28
C ILE A 35 -5.75 21.99 -1.11
N THR A 36 -5.94 23.28 -0.81
CA THR A 36 -5.28 23.99 0.28
C THR A 36 -5.62 23.47 1.67
N ASP A 37 -6.86 22.98 1.88
CA ASP A 37 -7.31 22.51 3.20
C ASP A 37 -6.87 21.07 3.48
N SER A 38 -6.49 20.31 2.45
CA SER A 38 -5.99 18.95 2.56
C SER A 38 -4.48 18.86 2.84
N LEU A 39 -3.76 19.99 2.75
CA LEU A 39 -2.29 20.04 2.80
C LEU A 39 -1.68 19.77 4.18
N GLY A 40 -2.45 19.80 5.26
CA GLY A 40 -1.89 19.61 6.62
C GLY A 40 -1.27 18.24 6.85
N PHE A 41 -1.89 17.18 6.34
CA PHE A 41 -1.44 15.79 6.45
C PHE A 41 -1.79 15.03 5.17
N GLY A 42 -1.22 15.48 4.03
CA GLY A 42 -1.52 14.94 2.71
C GLY A 42 -0.78 13.65 2.37
N TYR A 43 -0.75 13.37 1.08
CA TYR A 43 -0.02 12.22 0.51
C TYR A 43 1.44 12.22 0.96
N GLY A 44 1.92 11.08 1.43
CA GLY A 44 3.28 10.92 1.92
C GLY A 44 3.46 11.07 3.44
N TYR A 45 2.44 11.53 4.18
CA TYR A 45 2.52 11.62 5.64
C TYR A 45 2.18 10.28 6.31
N TYR A 46 1.02 9.69 5.97
CA TYR A 46 0.57 8.38 6.47
C TYR A 46 0.97 7.26 5.49
N LYS A 47 2.25 7.14 5.20
CA LYS A 47 2.79 6.21 4.23
C LYS A 47 3.28 4.90 4.87
N LEU A 48 3.58 3.93 4.02
CA LEU A 48 4.26 2.71 4.41
C LEU A 48 5.75 2.99 4.63
N ASN A 49 6.29 2.57 5.77
CA ASN A 49 7.74 2.49 5.99
C ASN A 49 8.23 1.09 5.63
N LEU A 50 9.37 0.97 4.97
CA LEU A 50 9.92 -0.33 4.54
C LEU A 50 10.16 -1.31 5.70
N ILE A 51 10.41 -0.80 6.92
CA ILE A 51 10.61 -1.63 8.10
C ILE A 51 9.32 -2.03 8.81
N SER A 52 8.16 -1.49 8.39
CA SER A 52 6.89 -1.65 9.11
C SER A 52 6.45 -3.10 9.27
N ILE A 53 6.78 -3.98 8.33
CA ILE A 53 6.48 -5.42 8.42
C ILE A 53 7.21 -6.14 9.56
N PHE A 54 8.32 -5.58 10.03
CA PHE A 54 9.16 -6.12 11.11
C PHE A 54 9.03 -5.34 12.41
N ASN A 55 8.51 -4.10 12.38
CA ASN A 55 8.42 -3.23 13.55
C ASN A 55 7.20 -3.56 14.41
N PRO A 56 7.38 -4.11 15.63
CA PRO A 56 6.27 -4.51 16.49
C PRO A 56 5.63 -3.33 17.24
N GLN A 57 6.13 -2.12 17.08
CA GLN A 57 5.66 -0.95 17.80
C GLN A 57 4.70 -0.12 16.98
N ILE A 58 3.57 0.22 17.58
CA ILE A 58 2.68 1.29 17.11
C ILE A 58 2.69 2.43 18.12
N VAL A 59 2.94 3.64 17.68
CA VAL A 59 2.87 4.83 18.52
C VAL A 59 1.46 5.40 18.46
N ILE A 60 0.87 5.64 19.61
CA ILE A 60 -0.46 6.23 19.76
C ILE A 60 -0.35 7.51 20.61
N PRO A 61 -1.32 8.44 20.55
CA PRO A 61 -1.26 9.71 21.30
C PRO A 61 -1.05 9.58 22.82
N LYS A 62 -1.38 8.40 23.38
CA LYS A 62 -1.25 8.11 24.83
C LYS A 62 -0.03 7.24 25.17
N GLY A 63 0.86 6.99 24.23
CA GLY A 63 2.05 6.16 24.44
C GLY A 63 2.35 5.24 23.27
N ALA A 64 3.06 4.15 23.53
CA ALA A 64 3.39 3.13 22.51
C ALA A 64 2.81 1.78 22.93
N LEU A 65 2.24 1.07 21.97
CA LEU A 65 1.80 -0.32 22.14
C LEU A 65 2.83 -1.24 21.48
N LEU A 66 3.26 -2.25 22.22
CA LEU A 66 4.17 -3.29 21.73
C LEU A 66 3.36 -4.55 21.43
N TRP A 67 3.49 -5.04 20.21
CA TRP A 67 2.87 -6.28 19.75
C TRP A 67 3.78 -7.49 19.92
N SER A 68 5.06 -7.27 20.18
CA SER A 68 6.02 -8.33 20.47
C SER A 68 7.17 -7.80 21.32
N ASN A 69 7.59 -8.58 22.30
CA ASN A 69 8.77 -8.29 23.12
C ASN A 69 10.03 -8.99 22.60
N PHE A 70 9.91 -9.83 21.56
CA PHE A 70 11.04 -10.55 20.96
C PHE A 70 11.80 -9.73 19.93
N LEU A 71 11.12 -8.83 19.24
CA LEU A 71 11.73 -7.96 18.25
C LEU A 71 12.03 -6.59 18.85
N PRO A 72 13.15 -5.97 18.48
CA PRO A 72 13.46 -4.61 18.92
C PRO A 72 12.46 -3.64 18.31
N THR A 73 12.12 -2.61 19.08
CA THR A 73 11.34 -1.48 18.60
C THR A 73 12.19 -0.61 17.72
N ILE A 74 11.65 -0.21 16.57
CA ILE A 74 12.36 0.62 15.60
C ILE A 74 11.60 1.93 15.48
N LEU A 75 12.28 3.03 15.71
CA LEU A 75 11.69 4.35 15.54
C LEU A 75 11.44 4.63 14.06
N VAL A 76 10.28 5.15 13.75
CA VAL A 76 9.85 5.57 12.42
C VAL A 76 9.40 7.04 12.46
N ASN A 77 9.20 7.64 11.31
CA ASN A 77 8.75 9.03 11.25
C ASN A 77 7.30 9.19 11.68
N THR A 78 6.97 10.38 12.20
CA THR A 78 5.62 10.73 12.64
C THR A 78 4.60 10.54 11.51
N GLY A 79 3.52 9.82 11.80
CA GLY A 79 2.46 9.47 10.84
C GLY A 79 2.60 8.08 10.25
N GLU A 80 3.82 7.59 10.01
CA GLU A 80 4.06 6.23 9.50
C GLU A 80 3.70 5.15 10.53
N GLU A 81 3.76 5.50 11.80
CA GLU A 81 3.46 4.60 12.92
C GLU A 81 1.98 4.22 13.01
N LEU A 82 1.08 5.03 12.46
CA LEU A 82 -0.37 4.80 12.55
C LEU A 82 -0.89 4.03 11.34
N GLU A 83 -0.98 4.70 10.21
CA GLU A 83 -1.60 4.15 9.00
C GLU A 83 -0.64 3.26 8.21
N GLY A 84 0.67 3.42 8.42
CA GLY A 84 1.72 2.60 7.84
C GLY A 84 2.09 1.38 8.70
N PHE A 85 1.42 1.16 9.84
CA PHE A 85 1.67 0.00 10.69
C PHE A 85 1.19 -1.29 10.02
N ASN A 86 2.14 -2.18 9.71
CA ASN A 86 1.89 -3.44 8.99
C ASN A 86 2.71 -4.60 9.57
N TYR A 87 2.86 -4.65 10.88
CA TYR A 87 3.62 -5.70 11.55
C TYR A 87 3.00 -7.08 11.29
N LEU A 88 3.77 -7.99 10.70
CA LEU A 88 3.30 -9.35 10.37
C LEU A 88 3.19 -10.28 11.57
N GLY A 89 3.78 -9.92 12.70
CA GLY A 89 3.98 -10.87 13.78
C GLY A 89 5.10 -11.87 13.49
N LEU A 90 5.61 -12.51 14.52
CA LEU A 90 6.69 -13.51 14.37
C LEU A 90 6.28 -14.67 13.45
N GLY A 91 5.05 -15.18 13.61
CA GLY A 91 4.52 -16.24 12.75
C GLY A 91 4.41 -15.82 11.28
N GLY A 92 3.93 -14.58 11.02
CA GLY A 92 3.84 -14.04 9.66
C GLY A 92 5.22 -13.79 9.04
N ILE A 93 6.21 -13.37 9.82
CA ILE A 93 7.59 -13.21 9.35
C ILE A 93 8.18 -14.57 8.96
N LEU A 94 7.99 -15.60 9.78
CA LEU A 94 8.41 -16.97 9.44
C LEU A 94 7.73 -17.48 8.17
N LEU A 95 6.43 -17.26 8.05
CA LEU A 95 5.66 -17.61 6.85
C LEU A 95 6.21 -16.87 5.62
N LEU A 96 6.51 -15.59 5.72
CA LEU A 96 7.10 -14.80 4.64
C LEU A 96 8.45 -15.38 4.21
N ILE A 97 9.32 -15.77 5.14
CA ILE A 97 10.60 -16.41 4.84
C ILE A 97 10.39 -17.72 4.09
N ILE A 98 9.46 -18.57 4.57
CA ILE A 98 9.10 -19.83 3.90
C ILE A 98 8.59 -19.58 2.49
N LEU A 99 7.70 -18.60 2.30
CA LEU A 99 7.19 -18.19 1.00
C LEU A 99 8.29 -17.73 0.05
N ILE A 100 9.24 -16.94 0.54
CA ILE A 100 10.38 -16.48 -0.27
C ILE A 100 11.21 -17.69 -0.72
N ILE A 101 11.57 -18.59 0.20
CA ILE A 101 12.33 -19.80 -0.12
C ILE A 101 11.56 -20.67 -1.13
N PHE A 102 10.27 -20.92 -0.89
CA PHE A 102 9.42 -21.71 -1.79
C PHE A 102 9.33 -21.07 -3.18
N THR A 103 9.19 -19.75 -3.25
CA THR A 103 9.14 -19.00 -4.50
C THR A 103 10.46 -19.10 -5.27
N MET A 104 11.59 -19.01 -4.59
CA MET A 104 12.92 -19.18 -5.20
C MET A 104 13.10 -20.57 -5.79
N LEU A 105 12.65 -21.61 -5.09
CA LEU A 105 12.71 -23.00 -5.54
C LEU A 105 11.76 -23.31 -6.70
N ASN A 106 10.60 -22.63 -6.76
CA ASN A 106 9.53 -22.88 -7.71
C ASN A 106 9.22 -21.68 -8.60
N TYR A 107 10.20 -20.83 -8.92
CA TYR A 107 9.99 -19.55 -9.58
C TYR A 107 9.21 -19.63 -10.90
N LYS A 108 9.40 -20.68 -11.70
CA LYS A 108 8.71 -20.89 -12.98
C LYS A 108 7.19 -21.05 -12.80
N LYS A 109 6.76 -21.71 -11.72
CA LYS A 109 5.34 -21.91 -11.38
C LYS A 109 4.73 -20.62 -10.82
N MET A 110 5.47 -19.92 -9.96
CA MET A 110 5.02 -18.68 -9.34
C MET A 110 4.86 -17.54 -10.37
N PHE A 111 5.72 -17.47 -11.40
CA PHE A 111 5.62 -16.50 -12.48
C PHE A 111 4.78 -16.99 -13.67
N SER A 112 3.83 -17.90 -13.44
CA SER A 112 2.88 -18.34 -14.46
C SER A 112 2.03 -17.17 -14.97
N LYS A 113 1.48 -17.31 -16.19
CA LYS A 113 0.63 -16.25 -16.81
C LYS A 113 -0.56 -15.86 -15.94
N ASN A 114 -1.09 -16.79 -15.15
CA ASN A 114 -2.28 -16.57 -14.32
C ASN A 114 -1.96 -15.74 -13.06
N ILE A 115 -0.74 -15.84 -12.53
CA ILE A 115 -0.34 -15.15 -11.28
C ILE A 115 0.23 -13.75 -11.54
N ARG A 116 0.81 -13.54 -12.73
CA ARG A 116 1.44 -12.24 -13.09
C ARG A 116 0.57 -11.01 -12.83
N PRO A 117 -0.74 -10.96 -13.20
CA PRO A 117 -1.55 -9.76 -12.96
C PRO A 117 -1.72 -9.49 -11.46
N TYR A 118 -1.84 -10.50 -10.61
CA TYR A 118 -1.92 -10.32 -9.16
C TYR A 118 -0.62 -9.78 -8.58
N LEU A 119 0.53 -10.31 -9.02
CA LEU A 119 1.84 -9.78 -8.63
C LEU A 119 2.01 -8.31 -9.04
N LEU A 120 1.59 -7.97 -10.27
CA LEU A 120 1.64 -6.59 -10.74
C LEU A 120 0.80 -5.66 -9.85
N ILE A 121 -0.43 -6.06 -9.51
CA ILE A 121 -1.31 -5.29 -8.62
C ILE A 121 -0.65 -5.12 -7.24
N CYS A 122 -0.08 -6.18 -6.67
CA CYS A 122 0.62 -6.11 -5.38
C CYS A 122 1.80 -5.13 -5.42
N ILE A 123 2.60 -5.17 -6.49
CA ILE A 123 3.72 -4.24 -6.69
C ILE A 123 3.21 -2.80 -6.79
N LEU A 124 2.19 -2.53 -7.61
CA LEU A 124 1.61 -1.19 -7.77
C LEU A 124 1.05 -0.65 -6.46
N LEU A 125 0.29 -1.46 -5.71
CA LEU A 125 -0.25 -1.07 -4.40
C LEU A 125 0.88 -0.77 -3.40
N THR A 126 1.95 -1.55 -3.40
CA THR A 126 3.12 -1.31 -2.55
C THR A 126 3.82 0.00 -2.93
N ILE A 127 4.03 0.27 -4.22
CA ILE A 127 4.65 1.52 -4.69
C ILE A 127 3.81 2.73 -4.27
N ILE A 128 2.49 2.68 -4.44
CA ILE A 128 1.59 3.77 -4.03
C ILE A 128 1.59 3.93 -2.50
N ALA A 129 1.66 2.83 -1.74
CA ALA A 129 1.75 2.86 -0.29
C ALA A 129 3.05 3.48 0.24
N LEU A 130 4.18 3.25 -0.44
CA LEU A 130 5.49 3.85 -0.13
C LEU A 130 5.54 5.35 -0.47
N THR A 131 4.71 5.80 -1.39
CA THR A 131 4.61 7.18 -1.88
C THR A 131 5.88 7.68 -2.60
N ASN A 132 5.99 9.01 -2.74
CA ASN A 132 7.15 9.69 -3.33
C ASN A 132 8.32 9.85 -2.35
N ASN A 133 8.11 9.58 -1.08
CA ASN A 133 9.11 9.72 -0.03
C ASN A 133 9.28 8.36 0.65
N ILE A 134 10.20 7.54 0.12
CA ILE A 134 10.46 6.20 0.63
C ILE A 134 11.37 6.28 1.84
N SER A 135 10.92 5.75 2.98
CA SER A 135 11.66 5.75 4.23
C SER A 135 11.99 4.34 4.73
N PHE A 136 13.12 4.23 5.40
CA PHE A 136 13.56 3.06 6.15
C PHE A 136 13.92 3.52 7.57
N SER A 137 13.17 3.08 8.57
CA SER A 137 13.26 3.64 9.92
C SER A 137 13.01 5.16 9.90
N GLN A 138 13.86 5.97 10.47
CA GLN A 138 13.78 7.43 10.45
C GLN A 138 14.45 8.08 9.23
N ASN A 139 15.17 7.28 8.43
CA ASN A 139 15.92 7.82 7.30
C ASN A 139 15.07 7.81 6.02
N THR A 140 15.03 8.92 5.32
CA THR A 140 14.51 9.01 3.96
C THR A 140 15.54 8.47 2.99
N LEU A 141 15.20 7.42 2.24
CA LEU A 141 16.06 6.81 1.24
C LEU A 141 15.93 7.51 -0.11
N VAL A 142 14.69 7.84 -0.48
CA VAL A 142 14.36 8.45 -1.77
C VAL A 142 13.27 9.48 -1.53
N GLU A 143 13.45 10.67 -2.05
CA GLU A 143 12.45 11.72 -2.08
C GLU A 143 12.31 12.23 -3.50
N LEU A 144 11.13 12.03 -4.10
CA LEU A 144 10.80 12.45 -5.44
C LEU A 144 9.88 13.68 -5.38
N GLU A 145 10.25 14.73 -6.06
CA GLU A 145 9.38 15.91 -6.21
C GLU A 145 8.19 15.57 -7.10
N ILE A 146 6.99 15.69 -6.56
CA ILE A 146 5.76 15.48 -7.32
C ILE A 146 5.31 16.83 -7.92
N PRO A 147 5.08 16.91 -9.23
CA PRO A 147 4.49 18.09 -9.84
C PRO A 147 3.15 18.45 -9.20
N LYS A 148 2.91 19.75 -8.97
CA LYS A 148 1.72 20.25 -8.26
C LYS A 148 0.39 19.76 -8.84
N TYR A 149 0.32 19.58 -10.17
CA TYR A 149 -0.90 19.10 -10.83
C TYR A 149 -1.22 17.62 -10.54
N ILE A 150 -0.20 16.80 -10.18
CA ILE A 150 -0.37 15.40 -9.77
C ILE A 150 -0.61 15.32 -8.27
N TYR A 151 0.02 16.20 -7.50
CA TYR A 151 -0.09 16.21 -6.05
C TYR A 151 -1.54 16.39 -5.57
N GLY A 152 -2.33 17.24 -6.25
CA GLY A 152 -3.73 17.47 -5.91
C GLY A 152 -4.55 16.17 -5.86
N PRO A 153 -4.66 15.41 -6.94
CA PRO A 153 -5.33 14.10 -6.93
C PRO A 153 -4.74 13.10 -5.93
N LEU A 154 -3.40 13.06 -5.77
CA LEU A 154 -2.74 12.15 -4.82
C LEU A 154 -3.02 12.51 -3.37
N SER A 155 -3.20 13.79 -3.04
CA SER A 155 -3.52 14.24 -1.68
C SER A 155 -4.86 13.70 -1.16
N LEU A 156 -5.74 13.26 -2.08
CA LEU A 156 -6.98 12.58 -1.74
C LEU A 156 -6.72 11.18 -1.14
N VAL A 157 -5.57 10.58 -1.44
CA VAL A 157 -5.12 9.29 -0.87
C VAL A 157 -4.29 9.57 0.40
N ARG A 158 -4.94 10.15 1.40
CA ARG A 158 -4.29 10.61 2.63
C ARG A 158 -3.59 9.48 3.39
N ALA A 159 -4.23 8.34 3.54
CA ALA A 159 -3.74 7.16 4.26
C ALA A 159 -3.17 6.13 3.29
N SER A 160 -2.15 6.52 2.52
CA SER A 160 -1.55 5.68 1.48
C SER A 160 -0.98 4.36 2.01
N GLY A 161 -0.48 4.32 3.26
CA GLY A 161 0.02 3.11 3.89
C GLY A 161 -1.00 1.97 3.96
N ARG A 162 -2.31 2.29 4.01
CA ARG A 162 -3.39 1.27 3.98
C ARG A 162 -3.49 0.53 2.66
N LEU A 163 -2.99 1.09 1.56
CA LEU A 163 -2.99 0.41 0.27
C LEU A 163 -2.07 -0.83 0.26
N PHE A 164 -1.22 -0.97 1.26
CA PHE A 164 -0.46 -2.20 1.47
C PHE A 164 -1.29 -3.34 2.11
N TRP A 165 -2.42 -3.06 2.75
CA TRP A 165 -3.21 -4.09 3.43
C TRP A 165 -3.64 -5.27 2.55
N PRO A 166 -4.07 -5.10 1.29
CA PRO A 166 -4.34 -6.24 0.42
C PRO A 166 -3.11 -7.14 0.23
N VAL A 167 -1.92 -6.54 0.08
CA VAL A 167 -0.65 -7.29 -0.04
C VAL A 167 -0.32 -8.01 1.26
N TYR A 168 -0.49 -7.33 2.39
CA TYR A 168 -0.32 -7.87 3.73
C TYR A 168 -1.19 -9.12 3.95
N TYR A 169 -2.50 -9.05 3.62
CA TYR A 169 -3.38 -10.20 3.78
C TYR A 169 -3.07 -11.33 2.79
N LEU A 170 -2.62 -11.03 1.59
CA LEU A 170 -2.22 -12.05 0.63
C LEU A 170 -1.04 -12.91 1.13
N ILE A 171 -0.14 -12.34 1.93
CA ILE A 171 0.97 -13.11 2.55
C ILE A 171 0.43 -14.22 3.46
N PHE A 172 -0.73 -14.04 4.11
CA PHE A 172 -1.34 -15.05 4.98
C PHE A 172 -2.20 -16.06 4.22
N ILE A 173 -2.60 -15.78 2.98
CA ILE A 173 -3.47 -16.65 2.18
C ILE A 173 -2.66 -17.52 1.22
N ALA A 174 -1.46 -17.06 0.82
CA ALA A 174 -0.60 -17.73 -0.15
C ALA A 174 0.10 -18.97 0.42
#